data_4dfa3d3b9faa169c643a9d944ce46e2f
#
_entry.id   4dfa3d3b9faa169c643a9d944ce46e2f
#
_cell.length_a   1.000
_cell.length_b   1.000
_cell.length_c   1.000
_cell.angle_alpha   90.00
_cell.angle_beta   90.00
_cell.angle_gamma   90.00
#
_symmetry.space_group_name_H-M   'P 1'
#
loop_
_entity.id
_entity.type
_entity.pdbx_description
1 polymer ?
#
loop_
_entity_poly.entity_id
_entity_poly.type
_entity_poly.pdbx_seq_one_letter_code
_entity_poly.pdbx_strand_id
1 'polypeptide(L)'
;VLSLVCFMVGGLLGWGAARGGTRVQRVWPVVLRVQILVTSATLSLVAAWRLTSAGQLVGPLALAAGMWIMLGAALATRGRRSAGEGSLEAWAVSPNSGFWVVPAATAFAGSAGAMIAVLANVITTAWSAVAVYLMRRDAPFRQRRATSWVDQSPLLASLVGLLLHVVGSAPSWTADVLLLAGPLLAFSGAALFTGSVIHPHNLAVLRPVHAVRRWTWLTVLRVAYYALVVLAAGLASSTSLAVVAVLSGLSAPSFQPVQLAVLYGYRSELVVVAVRWGWLLAPLGLLLAELIR
;
A
#
# COMPACT_ATOMS: atom_id res chain seq x y z
N VAL A 1 -16.00 -12.00 -5.71
CA VAL A 1 -16.33 -13.02 -4.68
C VAL A 1 -15.06 -13.68 -4.16
N LEU A 2 -14.19 -14.25 -5.02
CA LEU A 2 -13.00 -14.99 -4.59
C LEU A 2 -12.06 -14.16 -3.69
N SER A 3 -11.75 -12.91 -4.05
CA SER A 3 -10.90 -12.02 -3.23
C SER A 3 -11.49 -11.76 -1.85
N LEU A 4 -12.81 -11.63 -1.73
CA LEU A 4 -13.50 -11.44 -0.45
C LEU A 4 -13.39 -12.71 0.42
N VAL A 5 -13.61 -13.88 -0.17
CA VAL A 5 -13.43 -15.16 0.54
C VAL A 5 -11.99 -15.33 1.03
N CYS A 6 -11.02 -15.05 0.15
CA CYS A 6 -9.60 -15.08 0.49
C CYS A 6 -9.24 -14.09 1.61
N PHE A 7 -9.81 -12.89 1.58
CA PHE A 7 -9.64 -11.89 2.63
C PHE A 7 -10.19 -12.40 3.98
N MET A 8 -11.40 -12.95 4.00
CA MET A 8 -12.03 -13.48 5.22
C MET A 8 -11.23 -14.67 5.80
N VAL A 9 -10.84 -15.62 4.95
CA VAL A 9 -10.05 -16.79 5.37
C VAL A 9 -8.67 -16.35 5.88
N GLY A 10 -8.00 -15.48 5.17
CA GLY A 10 -6.71 -14.89 5.61
C GLY A 10 -6.83 -14.18 6.95
N GLY A 11 -7.89 -13.38 7.13
CA GLY A 11 -8.18 -12.69 8.37
C GLY A 11 -8.39 -13.63 9.56
N LEU A 12 -9.17 -14.67 9.38
CA LEU A 12 -9.43 -15.70 10.41
C LEU A 12 -8.14 -16.46 10.78
N LEU A 13 -7.35 -16.86 9.80
CA LEU A 13 -6.07 -17.54 10.04
C LEU A 13 -5.08 -16.64 10.78
N GLY A 14 -4.95 -15.36 10.37
CA GLY A 14 -4.11 -14.40 11.05
C GLY A 14 -4.55 -14.13 12.50
N TRP A 15 -5.86 -14.04 12.73
CA TRP A 15 -6.43 -13.88 14.07
C TRP A 15 -6.20 -15.10 14.96
N GLY A 16 -6.39 -16.31 14.41
CA GLY A 16 -6.04 -17.55 15.12
C GLY A 16 -4.56 -17.62 15.46
N ALA A 17 -3.70 -17.27 14.50
CA ALA A 17 -2.26 -17.22 14.68
C ALA A 17 -1.80 -16.17 15.71
N ALA A 18 -2.48 -15.03 15.82
CA ALA A 18 -2.20 -14.00 16.83
C ALA A 18 -2.38 -14.51 18.27
N ARG A 19 -3.23 -15.54 18.45
CA ARG A 19 -3.46 -16.23 19.74
C ARG A 19 -2.45 -17.34 20.02
N GLY A 20 -1.70 -17.79 19.00
CA GLY A 20 -0.77 -18.91 19.08
C GLY A 20 0.57 -18.63 19.79
N GLY A 21 0.71 -17.46 20.41
CA GLY A 21 1.90 -17.07 21.18
C GLY A 21 3.11 -16.63 20.36
N THR A 22 4.23 -16.38 21.04
CA THR A 22 5.44 -15.76 20.47
C THR A 22 6.11 -16.57 19.35
N ARG A 23 5.93 -17.89 19.30
CA ARG A 23 6.52 -18.74 18.24
C ARG A 23 5.87 -18.46 16.89
N VAL A 24 4.54 -18.33 16.86
CA VAL A 24 3.80 -18.05 15.61
C VAL A 24 4.09 -16.63 15.12
N GLN A 25 4.26 -15.68 16.01
CA GLN A 25 4.59 -14.30 15.63
C GLN A 25 5.94 -14.18 14.90
N ARG A 26 6.90 -15.07 15.15
CA ARG A 26 8.20 -15.11 14.43
C ARG A 26 8.08 -15.51 12.96
N VAL A 27 6.98 -16.10 12.56
CA VAL A 27 6.75 -16.54 11.18
C VAL A 27 6.35 -15.37 10.27
N TRP A 28 5.67 -14.35 10.79
CA TRP A 28 5.15 -13.24 10.00
C TRP A 28 6.22 -12.47 9.20
N PRO A 29 7.40 -12.13 9.75
CA PRO A 29 8.45 -11.48 8.97
C PRO A 29 8.95 -12.35 7.80
N VAL A 30 8.96 -13.68 7.96
CA VAL A 30 9.34 -14.61 6.89
C VAL A 30 8.25 -14.64 5.82
N VAL A 31 6.98 -14.77 6.21
CA VAL A 31 5.84 -14.75 5.27
C VAL A 31 5.83 -13.44 4.47
N LEU A 32 6.04 -12.30 5.13
CA LEU A 32 6.11 -11.01 4.45
C LEU A 32 7.26 -10.95 3.44
N ARG A 33 8.44 -11.44 3.80
CA ARG A 33 9.60 -11.49 2.88
C ARG A 33 9.33 -12.38 1.67
N VAL A 34 8.78 -13.55 1.88
CA VAL A 34 8.41 -14.47 0.79
C VAL A 34 7.37 -13.81 -0.12
N GLN A 35 6.37 -13.16 0.45
CA GLN A 35 5.34 -12.45 -0.31
C GLN A 35 5.93 -11.30 -1.14
N ILE A 36 6.87 -10.52 -0.60
CA ILE A 36 7.56 -9.46 -1.35
C ILE A 36 8.41 -10.05 -2.47
N LEU A 37 9.23 -11.07 -2.17
CA LEU A 37 10.15 -11.70 -3.12
C LEU A 37 9.43 -12.44 -4.25
N VAL A 38 8.36 -13.15 -3.95
CA VAL A 38 7.69 -14.01 -4.92
C VAL A 38 6.49 -13.28 -5.51
N THR A 39 5.48 -12.97 -4.69
CA THR A 39 4.21 -12.43 -5.20
C THR A 39 4.38 -11.03 -5.77
N SER A 40 4.93 -10.10 -4.98
CA SER A 40 5.04 -8.70 -5.43
C SER A 40 6.03 -8.55 -6.58
N ALA A 41 7.16 -9.28 -6.56
CA ALA A 41 8.13 -9.24 -7.64
C ALA A 41 7.54 -9.83 -8.96
N THR A 42 6.87 -10.98 -8.90
CA THR A 42 6.22 -11.59 -10.07
C THR A 42 5.18 -10.66 -10.67
N LEU A 43 4.31 -10.08 -9.83
CA LEU A 43 3.28 -9.14 -10.29
C LEU A 43 3.87 -7.89 -10.92
N SER A 44 4.95 -7.37 -10.34
CA SER A 44 5.66 -6.19 -10.85
C SER A 44 6.32 -6.45 -12.19
N LEU A 45 6.95 -7.62 -12.35
CA LEU A 45 7.52 -8.07 -13.62
C LEU A 45 6.42 -8.17 -14.69
N VAL A 46 5.35 -8.89 -14.40
CA VAL A 46 4.25 -9.12 -15.34
C VAL A 46 3.56 -7.82 -15.73
N ALA A 47 3.27 -6.93 -14.75
CA ALA A 47 2.64 -5.65 -15.02
C ALA A 47 3.51 -4.77 -15.94
N ALA A 48 4.82 -4.73 -15.70
CA ALA A 48 5.76 -3.97 -16.52
C ALA A 48 5.94 -4.57 -17.92
N TRP A 49 5.95 -5.90 -18.04
CA TRP A 49 6.03 -6.59 -19.34
C TRP A 49 4.81 -6.34 -20.22
N ARG A 50 3.62 -6.21 -19.61
CA ARG A 50 2.35 -5.95 -20.34
C ARG A 50 2.16 -4.50 -20.76
N LEU A 51 3.05 -3.59 -20.46
CA LEU A 51 2.99 -2.22 -20.97
C LEU A 51 3.05 -2.26 -22.51
N THR A 52 2.10 -1.60 -23.17
CA THR A 52 2.06 -1.51 -24.64
C THR A 52 2.49 -0.13 -25.14
N SER A 53 2.45 0.86 -24.25
CA SER A 53 2.89 2.23 -24.55
C SER A 53 3.33 2.98 -23.28
N ALA A 54 4.19 3.97 -23.43
CA ALA A 54 4.57 4.86 -22.33
C ALA A 54 3.37 5.63 -21.75
N GLY A 55 2.34 5.87 -22.54
CA GLY A 55 1.10 6.54 -22.08
C GLY A 55 0.39 5.77 -20.95
N GLN A 56 0.53 4.46 -20.89
CA GLN A 56 -0.04 3.64 -19.81
C GLN A 56 0.63 3.87 -18.45
N LEU A 57 1.80 4.51 -18.39
CA LEU A 57 2.47 4.88 -17.15
C LEU A 57 1.90 6.17 -16.54
N VAL A 58 1.18 7.00 -17.30
CA VAL A 58 0.64 8.28 -16.80
C VAL A 58 -0.28 8.06 -15.60
N GLY A 59 -1.21 7.10 -15.68
CA GLY A 59 -2.11 6.76 -14.57
C GLY A 59 -1.36 6.28 -13.32
N PRO A 60 -0.51 5.24 -13.40
CA PRO A 60 0.33 4.79 -12.29
C PRO A 60 1.21 5.90 -11.70
N LEU A 61 1.81 6.76 -12.51
CA LEU A 61 2.61 7.90 -12.05
C LEU A 61 1.74 8.93 -11.29
N ALA A 62 0.56 9.25 -11.83
CA ALA A 62 -0.39 10.13 -11.14
C ALA A 62 -0.81 9.57 -9.79
N LEU A 63 -1.12 8.26 -9.71
CA LEU A 63 -1.47 7.61 -8.43
C LEU A 63 -0.29 7.64 -7.44
N ALA A 64 0.92 7.35 -7.89
CA ALA A 64 2.12 7.38 -7.06
C ALA A 64 2.48 8.80 -6.58
N ALA A 65 2.24 9.82 -7.40
CA ALA A 65 2.50 11.22 -7.04
C ALA A 65 1.73 11.66 -5.80
N GLY A 66 0.54 11.10 -5.53
CA GLY A 66 -0.23 11.37 -4.32
C GLY A 66 0.56 11.10 -3.04
N MET A 67 1.38 10.07 -3.00
CA MET A 67 2.21 9.77 -1.83
C MET A 67 3.35 10.78 -1.65
N TRP A 68 3.94 11.25 -2.74
CA TRP A 68 4.98 12.30 -2.70
C TRP A 68 4.40 13.65 -2.26
N ILE A 69 3.18 13.98 -2.71
CA ILE A 69 2.46 15.18 -2.28
C ILE A 69 2.19 15.13 -0.77
N MET A 70 1.72 13.99 -0.25
CA MET A 70 1.51 13.82 1.19
C MET A 70 2.81 13.91 1.99
N LEU A 71 3.90 13.33 1.49
CA LEU A 71 5.21 13.46 2.13
C LEU A 71 5.66 14.92 2.15
N GLY A 72 5.56 15.62 1.02
CA GLY A 72 5.89 17.04 0.91
C GLY A 72 5.06 17.90 1.88
N ALA A 73 3.74 17.69 1.93
CA ALA A 73 2.85 18.39 2.84
C ALA A 73 3.18 18.11 4.32
N ALA A 74 3.44 16.84 4.67
CA ALA A 74 3.83 16.46 6.03
C ALA A 74 5.17 17.10 6.43
N LEU A 75 6.15 17.16 5.52
CA LEU A 75 7.44 17.79 5.74
C LEU A 75 7.32 19.32 5.83
N ALA A 76 6.52 19.95 4.97
CA ALA A 76 6.30 21.40 4.98
C ALA A 76 5.59 21.87 6.27
N THR A 77 4.68 21.07 6.80
CA THR A 77 3.89 21.39 8.00
C THR A 77 4.47 20.82 9.30
N ARG A 78 5.68 20.25 9.27
CA ARG A 78 6.27 19.54 10.43
C ARG A 78 6.56 20.46 11.64
N GLY A 79 6.78 21.75 11.42
CA GLY A 79 7.14 22.69 12.48
C GLY A 79 8.47 22.32 13.15
N ARG A 80 8.46 22.09 14.48
CA ARG A 80 9.64 21.67 15.26
C ARG A 80 9.93 20.15 15.22
N ARG A 81 9.18 19.39 14.42
CA ARG A 81 9.32 17.93 14.33
C ARG A 81 10.44 17.53 13.40
N SER A 82 10.94 16.32 13.58
CA SER A 82 11.96 15.75 12.68
C SER A 82 11.37 15.37 11.32
N ALA A 83 12.22 15.27 10.30
CA ALA A 83 11.82 14.77 8.99
C ALA A 83 11.33 13.31 9.07
N GLY A 84 11.88 12.52 10.01
CA GLY A 84 11.47 11.15 10.26
C GLY A 84 10.02 11.03 10.75
N GLU A 85 9.58 11.91 11.64
CA GLU A 85 8.17 11.99 12.06
C GLU A 85 7.25 12.40 10.93
N GLY A 86 7.65 13.38 10.11
CA GLY A 86 6.88 13.79 8.91
C GLY A 86 6.71 12.64 7.91
N SER A 87 7.76 11.86 7.68
CA SER A 87 7.72 10.67 6.83
C SER A 87 6.80 9.60 7.39
N LEU A 88 6.83 9.36 8.70
CA LEU A 88 5.93 8.42 9.37
C LEU A 88 4.46 8.85 9.22
N GLU A 89 4.16 10.14 9.42
CA GLU A 89 2.81 10.68 9.27
C GLU A 89 2.28 10.54 7.84
N ALA A 90 3.10 10.88 6.84
CA ALA A 90 2.74 10.71 5.43
C ALA A 90 2.46 9.24 5.09
N TRP A 91 3.29 8.35 5.60
CA TRP A 91 3.10 6.91 5.38
C TRP A 91 1.86 6.38 6.10
N ALA A 92 1.58 6.85 7.30
CA ALA A 92 0.41 6.44 8.08
C ALA A 92 -0.92 6.75 7.38
N VAL A 93 -0.97 7.78 6.52
CA VAL A 93 -2.16 8.13 5.74
C VAL A 93 -2.09 7.63 4.28
N SER A 94 -0.96 7.11 3.84
CA SER A 94 -0.80 6.62 2.46
C SER A 94 -1.67 5.40 2.17
N PRO A 95 -2.12 5.21 0.92
CA PRO A 95 -2.90 4.05 0.52
C PRO A 95 -2.17 2.75 0.81
N ASN A 96 -2.90 1.73 1.24
CA ASN A 96 -2.38 0.37 1.28
C ASN A 96 -2.44 -0.24 -0.13
N SER A 97 -1.53 0.19 -0.98
CA SER A 97 -1.55 -0.15 -2.41
C SER A 97 -1.46 -1.65 -2.64
N GLY A 98 -0.52 -2.34 -1.99
CA GLY A 98 -0.29 -3.77 -2.22
C GLY A 98 -1.40 -4.67 -1.70
N PHE A 99 -1.82 -4.49 -0.45
CA PHE A 99 -2.74 -5.44 0.21
C PHE A 99 -4.21 -5.03 0.16
N TRP A 100 -4.53 -3.83 -0.28
CA TRP A 100 -5.89 -3.34 -0.38
C TRP A 100 -6.24 -2.89 -1.80
N VAL A 101 -5.49 -1.94 -2.37
CA VAL A 101 -5.84 -1.37 -3.68
C VAL A 101 -5.73 -2.39 -4.79
N VAL A 102 -4.64 -3.18 -4.86
CA VAL A 102 -4.47 -4.20 -5.91
C VAL A 102 -5.59 -5.26 -5.88
N PRO A 103 -5.92 -5.89 -4.73
CA PRO A 103 -7.04 -6.82 -4.67
C PRO A 103 -8.38 -6.23 -5.08
N ALA A 104 -8.69 -5.02 -4.60
CA ALA A 104 -9.93 -4.34 -4.95
C ALA A 104 -9.96 -3.94 -6.43
N ALA A 105 -8.87 -3.35 -6.96
CA ALA A 105 -8.76 -2.99 -8.36
C ALA A 105 -8.92 -4.21 -9.28
N THR A 106 -8.36 -5.36 -8.90
CA THR A 106 -8.55 -6.62 -9.62
C THR A 106 -10.03 -7.03 -9.65
N ALA A 107 -10.73 -6.88 -8.53
CA ALA A 107 -12.14 -7.27 -8.42
C ALA A 107 -13.07 -6.34 -9.22
N PHE A 108 -12.80 -5.03 -9.24
CA PHE A 108 -13.69 -4.02 -9.85
C PHE A 108 -13.31 -3.65 -11.28
N ALA A 109 -12.04 -3.71 -11.66
CA ALA A 109 -11.55 -3.30 -12.98
C ALA A 109 -10.68 -4.36 -13.69
N GLY A 110 -10.72 -5.61 -13.20
CA GLY A 110 -10.04 -6.75 -13.84
C GLY A 110 -8.53 -6.59 -13.96
N SER A 111 -7.95 -7.19 -15.01
CA SER A 111 -6.49 -7.16 -15.24
C SER A 111 -5.95 -5.75 -15.52
N ALA A 112 -6.74 -4.88 -16.15
CA ALA A 112 -6.35 -3.49 -16.41
C ALA A 112 -6.21 -2.70 -15.11
N GLY A 113 -7.19 -2.81 -14.19
CA GLY A 113 -7.10 -2.21 -12.86
C GLY A 113 -5.96 -2.78 -12.02
N ALA A 114 -5.76 -4.11 -12.07
CA ALA A 114 -4.64 -4.77 -11.40
C ALA A 114 -3.30 -4.23 -11.90
N MET A 115 -3.11 -4.10 -13.22
CA MET A 115 -1.88 -3.58 -13.82
C MET A 115 -1.60 -2.14 -13.36
N ILE A 116 -2.59 -1.24 -13.43
CA ILE A 116 -2.45 0.15 -12.98
C ILE A 116 -2.05 0.19 -11.50
N ALA A 117 -2.74 -0.57 -10.65
CA ALA A 117 -2.49 -0.58 -9.21
C ALA A 117 -1.11 -1.17 -8.86
N VAL A 118 -0.68 -2.26 -9.52
CA VAL A 118 0.64 -2.87 -9.33
C VAL A 118 1.74 -1.91 -9.76
N LEU A 119 1.63 -1.28 -10.94
CA LEU A 119 2.63 -0.31 -11.41
C LEU A 119 2.71 0.91 -10.48
N ALA A 120 1.57 1.44 -10.02
CA ALA A 120 1.56 2.51 -9.03
C ALA A 120 2.27 2.07 -7.73
N ASN A 121 2.03 0.85 -7.25
CA ASN A 121 2.69 0.29 -6.07
C ASN A 121 4.21 0.16 -6.26
N VAL A 122 4.67 -0.24 -7.45
CA VAL A 122 6.10 -0.32 -7.77
C VAL A 122 6.76 1.07 -7.73
N ILE A 123 6.12 2.06 -8.37
CA ILE A 123 6.65 3.43 -8.39
C ILE A 123 6.71 4.00 -6.96
N THR A 124 5.74 3.65 -6.10
CA THR A 124 5.76 4.08 -4.69
C THR A 124 6.85 3.41 -3.86
N THR A 125 7.49 2.34 -4.35
CA THR A 125 8.64 1.75 -3.65
C THR A 125 9.79 2.74 -3.50
N ALA A 126 10.02 3.61 -4.50
CA ALA A 126 11.00 4.70 -4.40
C ALA A 126 10.64 5.70 -3.27
N TRP A 127 9.35 6.06 -3.14
CA TRP A 127 8.85 6.87 -2.03
C TRP A 127 9.12 6.19 -0.68
N SER A 128 8.83 4.91 -0.56
CA SER A 128 9.06 4.13 0.66
C SER A 128 10.54 4.14 1.06
N ALA A 129 11.46 4.03 0.11
CA ALA A 129 12.89 4.09 0.36
C ALA A 129 13.32 5.43 0.97
N VAL A 130 12.82 6.55 0.41
CA VAL A 130 13.07 7.89 0.94
C VAL A 130 12.46 8.08 2.33
N ALA A 131 11.22 7.64 2.52
CA ALA A 131 10.54 7.72 3.82
C ALA A 131 11.29 6.93 4.90
N VAL A 132 11.73 5.70 4.59
CA VAL A 132 12.55 4.88 5.51
C VAL A 132 13.89 5.55 5.78
N TYR A 133 14.55 6.13 4.76
CA TYR A 133 15.80 6.85 4.95
C TYR A 133 15.64 8.02 5.94
N LEU A 134 14.60 8.86 5.77
CA LEU A 134 14.33 9.99 6.65
C LEU A 134 14.00 9.53 8.09
N MET A 135 13.17 8.47 8.22
CA MET A 135 12.86 7.87 9.51
C MET A 135 14.12 7.34 10.21
N ARG A 136 15.01 6.66 9.49
CA ARG A 136 16.25 6.11 10.05
C ARG A 136 17.24 7.20 10.47
N ARG A 137 17.37 8.26 9.65
CA ARG A 137 18.25 9.39 9.93
C ARG A 137 17.89 10.08 11.25
N ASP A 138 16.59 10.27 11.48
CA ASP A 138 16.06 11.07 12.58
C ASP A 138 15.48 10.19 13.71
N ALA A 139 15.74 8.86 13.68
CA ALA A 139 15.18 7.91 14.62
C ALA A 139 15.62 8.18 16.07
N PRO A 140 14.71 8.14 17.05
CA PRO A 140 15.05 8.23 18.48
C PRO A 140 15.99 7.10 18.92
N PHE A 141 15.82 5.90 18.35
CA PHE A 141 16.70 4.75 18.58
C PHE A 141 17.48 4.42 17.32
N ARG A 142 18.80 4.51 17.37
CA ARG A 142 19.68 4.13 16.24
C ARG A 142 19.78 2.61 16.09
N GLN A 143 18.78 1.98 15.55
CA GLN A 143 18.90 0.62 15.05
C GLN A 143 19.39 0.65 13.59
N ARG A 144 20.67 0.27 13.39
CA ARG A 144 21.27 0.12 12.05
C ARG A 144 20.81 -1.22 11.44
N ARG A 145 19.60 -1.31 10.97
CA ARG A 145 19.22 -2.41 10.10
C ARG A 145 19.42 -1.98 8.65
N ALA A 146 20.30 -2.67 7.94
CA ALA A 146 20.49 -2.43 6.51
C ALA A 146 19.15 -2.67 5.76
N THR A 147 18.79 -1.79 4.82
CA THR A 147 17.75 -2.07 3.84
C THR A 147 18.17 -3.33 3.10
N SER A 148 17.33 -4.36 3.13
CA SER A 148 17.57 -5.58 2.38
C SER A 148 17.27 -5.33 0.89
N TRP A 149 18.10 -5.85 -0.02
CA TRP A 149 17.81 -5.88 -1.46
C TRP A 149 16.45 -6.55 -1.76
N VAL A 150 15.96 -7.41 -0.87
CA VAL A 150 14.63 -8.02 -0.89
C VAL A 150 13.53 -6.96 -0.96
N ASP A 151 13.70 -5.85 -0.25
CA ASP A 151 12.70 -4.76 -0.22
C ASP A 151 12.61 -4.04 -1.58
N GLN A 152 13.64 -4.17 -2.42
CA GLN A 152 13.71 -3.59 -3.76
C GLN A 152 13.37 -4.60 -4.88
N SER A 153 13.10 -5.86 -4.53
CA SER A 153 12.83 -6.92 -5.52
C SER A 153 11.66 -6.58 -6.47
N PRO A 154 10.55 -5.93 -6.06
CA PRO A 154 9.52 -5.53 -7.01
C PRO A 154 10.00 -4.50 -8.03
N LEU A 155 10.86 -3.55 -7.64
CA LEU A 155 11.44 -2.57 -8.55
C LEU A 155 12.39 -3.25 -9.56
N LEU A 156 13.28 -4.13 -9.09
CA LEU A 156 14.18 -4.90 -9.96
C LEU A 156 13.40 -5.78 -10.93
N ALA A 157 12.36 -6.46 -10.46
CA ALA A 157 11.49 -7.27 -11.28
C ALA A 157 10.75 -6.45 -12.36
N SER A 158 10.34 -5.20 -12.04
CA SER A 158 9.75 -4.31 -13.04
C SER A 158 10.74 -3.91 -14.13
N LEU A 159 11.99 -3.66 -13.77
CA LEU A 159 13.03 -3.36 -14.76
C LEU A 159 13.25 -4.55 -15.71
N VAL A 160 13.27 -5.77 -15.17
CA VAL A 160 13.30 -6.99 -16.00
C VAL A 160 12.06 -7.09 -16.89
N GLY A 161 10.87 -6.81 -16.36
CA GLY A 161 9.63 -6.79 -17.15
C GLY A 161 9.67 -5.79 -18.31
N LEU A 162 10.21 -4.59 -18.09
CA LEU A 162 10.43 -3.59 -19.15
C LEU A 162 11.43 -4.07 -20.20
N LEU A 163 12.51 -4.73 -19.80
CA LEU A 163 13.46 -5.34 -20.75
C LEU A 163 12.80 -6.44 -21.57
N LEU A 164 12.00 -7.30 -20.94
CA LEU A 164 11.24 -8.32 -21.66
C LEU A 164 10.23 -7.71 -22.66
N HIS A 165 9.61 -6.57 -22.29
CA HIS A 165 8.74 -5.83 -23.20
C HIS A 165 9.48 -5.39 -24.49
N VAL A 166 10.73 -4.97 -24.39
CA VAL A 166 11.56 -4.60 -25.57
C VAL A 166 11.86 -5.81 -26.44
N VAL A 167 12.02 -7.00 -25.84
CA VAL A 167 12.31 -8.25 -26.56
C VAL A 167 11.06 -8.84 -27.22
N GLY A 168 9.88 -8.66 -26.63
CA GLY A 168 8.64 -9.18 -27.19
C GLY A 168 7.40 -8.88 -26.34
N SER A 169 6.23 -9.09 -26.97
CA SER A 169 4.94 -8.91 -26.30
C SER A 169 4.73 -9.93 -25.17
N ALA A 170 4.06 -9.50 -24.11
CA ALA A 170 3.73 -10.36 -22.99
C ALA A 170 2.76 -11.49 -23.41
N PRO A 171 3.03 -12.76 -23.07
CA PRO A 171 2.14 -13.88 -23.34
C PRO A 171 0.76 -13.70 -22.69
N SER A 172 -0.28 -14.36 -23.23
CA SER A 172 -1.67 -14.24 -22.73
C SER A 172 -1.83 -14.63 -21.27
N TRP A 173 -1.14 -15.67 -20.80
CA TRP A 173 -1.19 -16.14 -19.41
C TRP A 173 -0.81 -15.06 -18.37
N THR A 174 -0.11 -14.02 -18.79
CA THR A 174 0.26 -12.91 -17.88
C THR A 174 -0.96 -12.13 -17.39
N ALA A 175 -2.07 -12.13 -18.14
CA ALA A 175 -3.33 -11.56 -17.66
C ALA A 175 -3.91 -12.36 -16.48
N ASP A 176 -3.84 -13.69 -16.57
CA ASP A 176 -4.33 -14.58 -15.52
C ASP A 176 -3.52 -14.43 -14.23
N VAL A 177 -2.20 -14.25 -14.35
CA VAL A 177 -1.33 -13.95 -13.20
C VAL A 177 -1.76 -12.65 -12.50
N LEU A 178 -2.08 -11.59 -13.25
CA LEU A 178 -2.59 -10.35 -12.67
C LEU A 178 -3.95 -10.53 -11.99
N LEU A 179 -4.83 -11.36 -12.56
CA LEU A 179 -6.13 -11.67 -11.94
C LEU A 179 -5.99 -12.49 -10.65
N LEU A 180 -5.02 -13.40 -10.58
CA LEU A 180 -4.71 -14.16 -9.37
C LEU A 180 -4.08 -13.30 -8.27
N ALA A 181 -3.52 -12.14 -8.62
CA ALA A 181 -2.95 -11.20 -7.67
C ALA A 181 -3.94 -10.76 -6.59
N GLY A 182 -5.17 -10.46 -7.01
CA GLY A 182 -6.22 -9.99 -6.11
C GLY A 182 -6.48 -10.94 -4.94
N PRO A 183 -6.88 -12.20 -5.18
CA PRO A 183 -7.09 -13.19 -4.14
C PRO A 183 -5.87 -13.45 -3.26
N LEU A 184 -4.67 -13.58 -3.86
CA LEU A 184 -3.43 -13.86 -3.12
C LEU A 184 -3.04 -12.73 -2.18
N LEU A 185 -3.11 -11.47 -2.65
CA LEU A 185 -2.79 -10.30 -1.84
C LEU A 185 -3.88 -10.02 -0.81
N ALA A 186 -5.16 -10.27 -1.13
CA ALA A 186 -6.25 -10.17 -0.16
C ALA A 186 -6.05 -11.16 1.00
N PHE A 187 -5.73 -12.40 0.71
CA PHE A 187 -5.45 -13.43 1.71
C PHE A 187 -4.24 -13.07 2.57
N SER A 188 -3.08 -12.84 1.94
CA SER A 188 -1.83 -12.55 2.66
C SER A 188 -1.89 -11.24 3.44
N GLY A 189 -2.51 -10.21 2.87
CA GLY A 189 -2.70 -8.91 3.52
C GLY A 189 -3.60 -9.00 4.75
N ALA A 190 -4.73 -9.72 4.67
CA ALA A 190 -5.61 -9.92 5.80
C ALA A 190 -4.94 -10.77 6.90
N ALA A 191 -4.23 -11.83 6.53
CA ALA A 191 -3.51 -12.68 7.49
C ALA A 191 -2.40 -11.91 8.23
N LEU A 192 -1.59 -11.14 7.49
CA LEU A 192 -0.54 -10.29 8.06
C LEU A 192 -1.12 -9.20 8.96
N PHE A 193 -2.20 -8.54 8.53
CA PHE A 193 -2.85 -7.50 9.31
C PHE A 193 -3.40 -8.03 10.63
N THR A 194 -4.23 -9.05 10.58
CA THR A 194 -4.85 -9.62 11.78
C THR A 194 -3.83 -10.29 12.69
N GLY A 195 -2.82 -10.96 12.13
CA GLY A 195 -1.77 -11.64 12.88
C GLY A 195 -0.78 -10.72 13.58
N SER A 196 -0.52 -9.53 13.00
CA SER A 196 0.52 -8.62 13.50
C SER A 196 0.00 -7.36 14.20
N VAL A 197 -1.16 -6.84 13.76
CA VAL A 197 -1.66 -5.52 14.22
C VAL A 197 -2.73 -5.64 15.29
N ILE A 198 -3.56 -6.69 15.27
CA ILE A 198 -4.67 -6.86 16.24
C ILE A 198 -4.19 -7.44 17.58
N HIS A 199 -2.90 -7.46 17.84
CA HIS A 199 -2.41 -7.90 19.14
C HIS A 199 -2.91 -6.95 20.25
N PRO A 200 -3.49 -7.46 21.37
CA PRO A 200 -4.06 -6.65 22.43
C PRO A 200 -3.11 -5.59 23.00
N HIS A 201 -1.81 -5.89 23.01
CA HIS A 201 -0.78 -4.97 23.50
C HIS A 201 -0.65 -3.70 22.63
N ASN A 202 -0.89 -3.80 21.34
CA ASN A 202 -0.82 -2.66 20.41
C ASN A 202 -2.10 -1.81 20.44
N LEU A 203 -3.20 -2.35 20.96
CA LEU A 203 -4.48 -1.66 21.07
C LEU A 203 -4.61 -0.81 22.35
N ALA A 204 -3.77 -1.06 23.35
CA ALA A 204 -3.82 -0.38 24.66
C ALA A 204 -3.24 1.05 24.65
N VAL A 205 -2.48 1.44 23.62
CA VAL A 205 -1.70 2.69 23.55
C VAL A 205 -2.53 3.90 23.10
N LEU A 206 -3.85 3.87 23.13
CA LEU A 206 -4.71 4.83 22.45
C LEU A 206 -5.25 5.96 23.33
N ARG A 207 -4.48 7.00 23.49
CA ARG A 207 -5.00 8.35 23.78
C ARG A 207 -4.19 9.37 23.00
N PRO A 208 -4.71 10.02 21.95
CA PRO A 208 -4.55 11.46 21.91
C PRO A 208 -5.52 12.22 20.97
N VAL A 209 -6.00 13.34 21.45
CA VAL A 209 -6.80 14.31 20.68
C VAL A 209 -5.94 15.06 19.63
N HIS A 210 -4.65 15.29 19.90
CA HIS A 210 -3.78 16.06 19.01
C HIS A 210 -3.37 15.33 17.72
N ALA A 211 -3.26 14.01 17.74
CA ALA A 211 -2.94 13.21 16.56
C ALA A 211 -4.09 13.19 15.53
N VAL A 212 -5.34 13.27 16.01
CA VAL A 212 -6.55 13.23 15.15
C VAL A 212 -6.59 14.39 14.15
N ARG A 213 -6.32 15.63 14.59
CA ARG A 213 -6.39 16.82 13.71
C ARG A 213 -5.41 16.74 12.54
N ARG A 214 -4.19 16.28 12.79
CA ARG A 214 -3.15 16.20 11.77
C ARG A 214 -3.40 15.03 10.80
N TRP A 215 -3.85 13.91 11.32
CA TRP A 215 -4.31 12.79 10.50
C TRP A 215 -5.46 13.23 9.59
N THR A 216 -6.46 13.93 10.12
CA THR A 216 -7.61 14.41 9.34
C THR A 216 -7.16 15.30 8.19
N TRP A 217 -6.26 16.25 8.44
CA TRP A 217 -5.71 17.12 7.40
C TRP A 217 -5.03 16.34 6.27
N LEU A 218 -4.11 15.44 6.59
CA LEU A 218 -3.41 14.63 5.58
C LEU A 218 -4.37 13.68 4.85
N THR A 219 -5.39 13.16 5.53
CA THR A 219 -6.42 12.33 4.91
C THR A 219 -7.29 13.15 3.94
N VAL A 220 -7.70 14.35 4.33
CA VAL A 220 -8.44 15.26 3.44
C VAL A 220 -7.60 15.58 2.21
N LEU A 221 -6.31 15.90 2.37
CA LEU A 221 -5.41 16.14 1.26
C LEU A 221 -5.31 14.92 0.33
N ARG A 222 -5.19 13.70 0.90
CA ARG A 222 -5.21 12.45 0.13
C ARG A 222 -6.49 12.32 -0.69
N VAL A 223 -7.64 12.41 -0.03
CA VAL A 223 -8.96 12.26 -0.69
C VAL A 223 -9.13 13.31 -1.79
N ALA A 224 -8.79 14.59 -1.52
CA ALA A 224 -8.87 15.66 -2.50
C ALA A 224 -7.97 15.40 -3.71
N TYR A 225 -6.73 14.97 -3.49
CA TYR A 225 -5.82 14.65 -4.58
C TYR A 225 -6.37 13.52 -5.47
N TYR A 226 -6.79 12.41 -4.87
CA TYR A 226 -7.31 11.29 -5.65
C TYR A 226 -8.66 11.59 -6.32
N ALA A 227 -9.47 12.49 -5.75
CA ALA A 227 -10.66 13.01 -6.44
C ALA A 227 -10.30 13.77 -7.72
N LEU A 228 -9.21 14.56 -7.72
CA LEU A 228 -8.71 15.19 -8.94
C LEU A 228 -8.23 14.15 -9.97
N VAL A 229 -7.59 13.07 -9.53
CA VAL A 229 -7.21 11.96 -10.44
C VAL A 229 -8.44 11.28 -11.03
N VAL A 230 -9.52 11.09 -10.23
CA VAL A 230 -10.81 10.55 -10.73
C VAL A 230 -11.41 11.45 -11.80
N LEU A 231 -11.43 12.76 -11.57
CA LEU A 231 -11.93 13.73 -12.55
C LEU A 231 -11.11 13.69 -13.84
N ALA A 232 -9.77 13.68 -13.73
CA ALA A 232 -8.89 13.56 -14.89
C ALA A 232 -9.09 12.24 -15.65
N ALA A 233 -9.28 11.12 -14.92
CA ALA A 233 -9.57 9.82 -15.51
C ALA A 233 -10.94 9.82 -16.24
N GLY A 234 -11.94 10.49 -15.69
CA GLY A 234 -13.26 10.69 -16.34
C GLY A 234 -13.13 11.46 -17.64
N LEU A 235 -12.36 12.55 -17.66
CA LEU A 235 -12.07 13.33 -18.89
C LEU A 235 -11.33 12.49 -19.94
N ALA A 236 -10.46 11.58 -19.50
CA ALA A 236 -9.73 10.66 -20.37
C ALA A 236 -10.51 9.38 -20.70
N SER A 237 -11.78 9.25 -20.28
CA SER A 237 -12.64 8.06 -20.45
C SER A 237 -12.00 6.76 -19.94
N SER A 238 -11.19 6.84 -18.88
CA SER A 238 -10.48 5.70 -18.29
C SER A 238 -11.15 5.23 -17.00
N THR A 239 -12.18 4.39 -17.14
CA THR A 239 -12.91 3.78 -16.00
C THR A 239 -11.97 3.04 -15.04
N SER A 240 -11.02 2.24 -15.57
CA SER A 240 -10.08 1.49 -14.73
C SER A 240 -9.21 2.42 -13.87
N LEU A 241 -8.73 3.55 -14.42
CA LEU A 241 -7.96 4.53 -13.64
C LEU A 241 -8.83 5.22 -12.59
N ALA A 242 -10.09 5.58 -12.93
CA ALA A 242 -11.02 6.19 -11.99
C ALA A 242 -11.30 5.26 -10.80
N VAL A 243 -11.57 3.98 -11.05
CA VAL A 243 -11.75 2.95 -10.02
C VAL A 243 -10.54 2.85 -9.12
N VAL A 244 -9.33 2.73 -9.69
CA VAL A 244 -8.09 2.61 -8.89
C VAL A 244 -7.83 3.89 -8.08
N ALA A 245 -8.13 5.07 -8.63
CA ALA A 245 -7.97 6.33 -7.93
C ALA A 245 -8.94 6.45 -6.73
N VAL A 246 -10.23 6.09 -6.89
CA VAL A 246 -11.20 6.04 -5.79
C VAL A 246 -10.73 5.09 -4.69
N LEU A 247 -10.35 3.87 -5.08
CA LEU A 247 -9.85 2.87 -4.14
C LEU A 247 -8.58 3.34 -3.41
N SER A 248 -7.69 4.08 -4.07
CA SER A 248 -6.49 4.66 -3.45
C SER A 248 -6.84 5.81 -2.50
N GLY A 249 -7.72 6.72 -2.90
CA GLY A 249 -8.14 7.85 -2.10
C GLY A 249 -8.85 7.44 -0.80
N LEU A 250 -9.68 6.40 -0.86
CA LEU A 250 -10.49 5.91 0.26
C LEU A 250 -9.97 4.57 0.82
N SER A 251 -8.74 4.16 0.47
CA SER A 251 -8.17 2.91 0.98
C SER A 251 -7.97 2.92 2.49
N ALA A 252 -7.93 1.71 3.05
CA ALA A 252 -7.29 1.51 4.35
C ALA A 252 -5.82 1.95 4.28
N PRO A 253 -5.27 2.58 5.33
CA PRO A 253 -3.85 2.91 5.41
C PRO A 253 -2.98 1.66 5.44
N SER A 254 -1.73 1.80 5.02
CA SER A 254 -0.74 0.74 5.17
C SER A 254 -0.47 0.44 6.66
N PHE A 255 -0.25 -0.82 7.00
CA PHE A 255 0.14 -1.23 8.35
C PHE A 255 1.66 -1.21 8.59
N GLN A 256 2.47 -1.13 7.53
CA GLN A 256 3.93 -1.05 7.63
C GLN A 256 4.43 0.10 8.52
N PRO A 257 3.83 1.30 8.49
CA PRO A 257 4.19 2.39 9.39
C PRO A 257 4.14 2.03 10.87
N VAL A 258 3.20 1.17 11.30
CA VAL A 258 3.12 0.74 12.71
C VAL A 258 4.38 -0.02 13.10
N GLN A 259 4.81 -0.96 12.26
CA GLN A 259 5.99 -1.77 12.51
C GLN A 259 7.27 -0.91 12.52
N LEU A 260 7.37 0.04 11.58
CA LEU A 260 8.51 0.94 11.50
C LEU A 260 8.54 1.94 12.66
N ALA A 261 7.38 2.44 13.10
CA ALA A 261 7.30 3.30 14.27
C ALA A 261 7.86 2.62 15.52
N VAL A 262 7.46 1.37 15.76
CA VAL A 262 7.98 0.56 16.87
C VAL A 262 9.48 0.29 16.70
N LEU A 263 9.91 -0.08 15.48
CA LEU A 263 11.31 -0.42 15.19
C LEU A 263 12.26 0.76 15.42
N TYR A 264 11.85 1.99 15.07
CA TYR A 264 12.68 3.20 15.18
C TYR A 264 12.37 4.04 16.41
N GLY A 265 11.47 3.59 17.28
CA GLY A 265 11.11 4.26 18.53
C GLY A 265 10.29 5.54 18.36
N TYR A 266 9.59 5.68 17.23
CA TYR A 266 8.63 6.76 17.04
C TYR A 266 7.32 6.52 17.81
N ARG A 267 6.61 7.59 18.12
CA ARG A 267 5.28 7.49 18.72
C ARG A 267 4.29 6.85 17.73
N SER A 268 3.79 5.68 18.08
CA SER A 268 2.89 4.89 17.22
C SER A 268 1.44 5.38 17.23
N GLU A 269 1.09 6.32 18.08
CA GLU A 269 -0.28 6.80 18.33
C GLU A 269 -0.97 7.32 17.05
N LEU A 270 -0.25 8.15 16.26
CA LEU A 270 -0.76 8.68 14.99
C LEU A 270 -1.08 7.54 14.00
N VAL A 271 -0.21 6.56 13.95
CA VAL A 271 -0.33 5.43 13.01
C VAL A 271 -1.55 4.58 13.34
N VAL A 272 -1.78 4.32 14.62
CA VAL A 272 -2.95 3.54 15.07
C VAL A 272 -4.25 4.29 14.80
N VAL A 273 -4.28 5.61 15.02
CA VAL A 273 -5.43 6.45 14.67
C VAL A 273 -5.68 6.40 13.15
N ALA A 274 -4.65 6.57 12.33
CA ALA A 274 -4.76 6.50 10.87
C ALA A 274 -5.30 5.14 10.39
N VAL A 275 -4.82 4.03 10.97
CA VAL A 275 -5.30 2.68 10.64
C VAL A 275 -6.77 2.51 11.00
N ARG A 276 -7.20 2.92 12.18
CA ARG A 276 -8.61 2.78 12.60
C ARG A 276 -9.57 3.56 11.71
N TRP A 277 -9.28 4.84 11.46
CA TRP A 277 -10.15 5.69 10.67
C TRP A 277 -10.10 5.34 9.17
N GLY A 278 -8.95 4.88 8.68
CA GLY A 278 -8.84 4.41 7.31
C GLY A 278 -9.77 3.24 6.99
N TRP A 279 -10.01 2.36 7.96
CA TRP A 279 -10.99 1.28 7.82
C TRP A 279 -12.44 1.76 7.70
N LEU A 280 -12.77 2.97 8.19
CA LEU A 280 -14.09 3.57 7.96
C LEU A 280 -14.25 4.09 6.53
N LEU A 281 -13.17 4.53 5.89
CA LEU A 281 -13.21 5.02 4.51
C LEU A 281 -13.21 3.88 3.47
N ALA A 282 -12.62 2.74 3.80
CA ALA A 282 -12.48 1.63 2.88
C ALA A 282 -13.82 1.09 2.32
N PRO A 283 -14.88 0.88 3.12
CA PRO A 283 -16.19 0.49 2.61
C PRO A 283 -16.79 1.50 1.63
N LEU A 284 -16.61 2.80 1.92
CA LEU A 284 -17.07 3.88 1.03
C LEU A 284 -16.31 3.82 -0.31
N GLY A 285 -15.01 3.55 -0.28
CA GLY A 285 -14.19 3.35 -1.47
C GLY A 285 -14.69 2.20 -2.34
N LEU A 286 -15.05 1.06 -1.73
CA LEU A 286 -15.63 -0.08 -2.45
C LEU A 286 -16.98 0.25 -3.08
N LEU A 287 -17.85 0.95 -2.32
CA LEU A 287 -19.16 1.36 -2.82
C LEU A 287 -19.04 2.31 -4.02
N LEU A 288 -18.19 3.33 -3.93
CA LEU A 288 -17.98 4.27 -5.02
C LEU A 288 -17.30 3.60 -6.23
N ALA A 289 -16.38 2.66 -6.01
CA ALA A 289 -15.77 1.89 -7.10
C ALA A 289 -16.81 1.05 -7.86
N GLU A 290 -17.81 0.47 -7.15
CA GLU A 290 -18.92 -0.24 -7.80
C GLU A 290 -19.83 0.70 -8.60
N LEU A 291 -20.06 1.92 -8.13
CA LEU A 291 -20.89 2.91 -8.85
C LEU A 291 -20.22 3.45 -10.12
N ILE A 292 -18.88 3.47 -10.16
CA ILE A 292 -18.11 3.95 -11.33
C ILE A 292 -17.91 2.86 -12.38
N ARG A 293 -17.86 1.61 -11.94
CA ARG A 293 -17.68 0.43 -12.79
C ARG A 293 -18.83 0.28 -13.80
#